data_3a8f0eebb8d12c86cc50cd8207abdc61
#
_entry.id   3a8f0eebb8d12c86cc50cd8207abdc61
#
_cell.length_a   1.000
_cell.length_b   1.000
_cell.length_c   1.000
_cell.angle_alpha   90.00
_cell.angle_beta   90.00
_cell.angle_gamma   90.00
#
_symmetry.space_group_name_H-M   'P 1'
#
loop_
_entity.id
_entity.type
_entity.pdbx_description
1 polymer ?
#
loop_
_entity_poly.entity_id
_entity_poly.type
_entity_poly.pdbx_seq_one_letter_code
_entity_poly.pdbx_strand_id
1 'polypeptide(L)' 'MVGLGGVGLSGLLGAVLAGPKDFIGEAWRWKQRLGGSMRQGGMNAAACLYSLHHHIDRLAEDHANAAALARGMAQIPGIT' A
#
# COMPACT_ATOMS: atom_id res chain seq x y z
N MET A 1 5.85 -10.29 -6.54
CA MET A 1 5.09 -9.92 -5.34
C MET A 1 4.93 -8.42 -5.31
N VAL A 2 3.73 -7.93 -5.37
CA VAL A 2 3.46 -6.49 -5.29
C VAL A 2 2.67 -6.25 -4.01
N GLY A 3 3.25 -5.52 -3.08
CA GLY A 3 2.56 -5.02 -1.90
C GLY A 3 2.02 -3.61 -2.17
N LEU A 4 0.73 -3.44 -2.15
CA LEU A 4 0.10 -2.14 -2.23
C LEU A 4 -0.18 -1.65 -0.82
N GLY A 5 0.68 -0.78 -0.31
CA GLY A 5 0.45 -0.12 0.96
C GLY A 5 -0.66 0.92 0.84
N GLY A 6 -1.62 0.90 1.78
CA GLY A 6 -2.75 1.82 1.76
C GLY A 6 -2.38 3.31 1.84
N VAL A 7 -1.18 3.63 2.32
CA VAL A 7 -0.73 5.02 2.52
C VAL A 7 -0.35 5.69 1.20
N GLY A 8 0.41 5.01 0.34
CA GLY A 8 0.88 5.59 -0.93
C GLY A 8 -0.23 5.77 -1.97
N LEU A 9 -1.27 4.95 -1.94
CA LEU A 9 -2.40 5.00 -2.87
C LEU A 9 -3.67 5.61 -2.27
N SER A 10 -3.58 6.23 -1.10
CA SER A 10 -4.74 6.81 -0.39
C SER A 10 -5.83 5.78 -0.09
N GLY A 11 -5.46 4.51 0.04
CA GLY A 11 -6.36 3.46 0.49
C GLY A 11 -6.61 3.57 2.00
N LEU A 12 -7.76 3.09 2.46
CA LEU A 12 -8.13 3.15 3.86
C LEU A 12 -7.23 2.26 4.74
N LEU A 13 -7.15 0.99 4.41
CA LEU A 13 -6.33 0.02 5.13
C LEU A 13 -6.20 -1.25 4.31
N GLY A 14 -4.99 -1.72 4.14
CA GLY A 14 -4.78 -3.02 3.53
C GLY A 14 -3.49 -3.15 2.76
N ALA A 15 -3.19 -4.39 2.42
CA ALA A 15 -2.12 -4.76 1.52
C ALA A 15 -2.62 -5.86 0.59
N VAL A 16 -2.17 -5.84 -0.63
CA VAL A 16 -2.54 -6.84 -1.64
C VAL A 16 -1.31 -7.65 -1.99
N LEU A 17 -1.44 -8.97 -1.92
CA LEU A 17 -0.43 -9.91 -2.34
C LEU A 17 -0.82 -10.53 -3.67
N ALA A 18 0.04 -10.43 -4.66
CA ALA A 18 -0.15 -11.04 -5.96
C ALA A 18 0.98 -12.02 -6.27
N GLY A 19 0.65 -13.12 -6.92
CA GLY A 19 1.63 -14.14 -7.27
C GLY A 19 1.00 -15.35 -7.95
N PRO A 20 1.78 -16.40 -8.20
CA PRO A 20 1.28 -17.65 -8.75
C PRO A 20 0.17 -18.25 -7.87
N LYS A 21 -0.76 -18.96 -8.49
CA LYS A 21 -1.93 -19.53 -7.81
C LYS A 21 -1.57 -20.40 -6.60
N ASP A 22 -0.54 -21.22 -6.73
CA ASP A 22 -0.11 -22.13 -5.66
C ASP A 22 0.43 -21.35 -4.45
N PHE A 23 1.25 -20.35 -4.71
CA PHE A 23 1.77 -19.45 -3.69
C PHE A 23 0.65 -18.69 -2.97
N ILE A 24 -0.31 -18.14 -3.70
CA ILE A 24 -1.45 -17.45 -3.12
C ILE A 24 -2.33 -18.38 -2.30
N GLY A 25 -2.50 -19.64 -2.72
CA GLY A 25 -3.22 -20.64 -1.96
C GLY A 25 -2.58 -20.92 -0.59
N GLU A 26 -1.26 -21.02 -0.53
CA GLU A 26 -0.53 -21.16 0.74
C GLU A 26 -0.60 -19.90 1.59
N ALA A 27 -0.38 -18.74 0.98
CA ALA A 27 -0.47 -17.45 1.66
C ALA A 27 -1.85 -17.24 2.30
N TRP A 28 -2.91 -17.67 1.61
CA TRP A 28 -4.28 -17.63 2.15
C TRP A 28 -4.42 -18.48 3.42
N ARG A 29 -3.88 -19.68 3.43
CA ARG A 29 -3.90 -20.57 4.61
C ARG A 29 -3.18 -19.94 5.79
N TRP A 30 -2.01 -19.34 5.55
CA TRP A 30 -1.25 -18.65 6.58
C TRP A 30 -1.99 -17.40 7.09
N LYS A 31 -2.59 -16.63 6.21
CA LYS A 31 -3.44 -15.51 6.59
C LYS A 31 -4.53 -15.92 7.58
N GLN A 32 -5.22 -17.03 7.29
CA GLN A 32 -6.26 -17.56 8.16
C GLN A 32 -5.71 -18.00 9.51
N ARG A 33 -4.59 -18.73 9.51
CA ARG A 33 -3.94 -19.20 10.74
C ARG A 33 -3.48 -18.07 11.66
N LEU A 34 -3.00 -16.99 11.09
CA LEU A 34 -2.49 -15.83 11.83
C LEU A 34 -3.59 -14.85 12.24
N GLY A 35 -4.86 -15.19 12.03
CA GLY A 35 -5.98 -14.33 12.40
C GLY A 35 -6.25 -13.17 11.45
N GLY A 36 -5.71 -13.21 10.23
CA GLY A 36 -5.89 -12.17 9.21
C GLY A 36 -7.21 -12.25 8.44
N SER A 37 -8.15 -13.07 8.89
CA SER A 37 -9.47 -13.16 8.27
C SER A 37 -10.32 -11.96 8.65
N MET A 38 -10.69 -11.15 7.66
CA MET A 38 -11.53 -9.98 7.87
C MET A 38 -12.91 -10.22 7.25
N ARG A 39 -13.96 -10.07 8.07
CA ARG A 39 -15.32 -10.04 7.57
C ARG A 39 -15.58 -8.71 6.85
N GLN A 40 -16.43 -8.73 5.83
CA GLN A 40 -16.77 -7.54 5.04
C GLN A 40 -15.56 -6.78 4.46
N GLY A 41 -14.53 -7.53 4.07
CA GLY A 41 -13.31 -6.95 3.47
C GLY A 41 -13.53 -6.31 2.10
N GLY A 42 -14.72 -6.47 1.51
CA GLY A 42 -15.06 -5.91 0.21
C GLY A 42 -14.98 -4.39 0.14
N MET A 43 -15.26 -3.69 1.23
CA MET A 43 -15.13 -2.23 1.28
C MET A 43 -13.67 -1.79 1.11
N ASN A 44 -12.76 -2.43 1.84
CA ASN A 44 -11.33 -2.16 1.71
C ASN A 44 -10.81 -2.58 0.31
N ALA A 45 -11.27 -3.70 -0.19
CA ALA A 45 -10.92 -4.16 -1.54
C ALA A 45 -11.39 -3.19 -2.62
N ALA A 46 -12.59 -2.63 -2.50
CA ALA A 46 -13.12 -1.62 -3.41
C ALA A 46 -12.30 -0.33 -3.36
N ALA A 47 -11.90 0.12 -2.18
CA ALA A 47 -11.03 1.28 -2.02
C ALA A 47 -9.66 1.05 -2.67
N CYS A 48 -9.06 -0.13 -2.48
CA CYS A 48 -7.80 -0.50 -3.13
C CYS A 48 -7.94 -0.54 -4.66
N LEU A 49 -9.03 -1.10 -5.17
CA LEU A 49 -9.30 -1.17 -6.61
C LEU A 49 -9.46 0.23 -7.21
N TYR A 50 -10.20 1.11 -6.54
CA TYR A 50 -10.33 2.50 -6.95
C TYR A 50 -8.97 3.21 -7.00
N SER A 51 -8.16 3.02 -5.99
CA SER A 51 -6.81 3.60 -5.92
C SER A 51 -5.91 3.11 -7.05
N LEU A 52 -5.98 1.83 -7.39
CA LEU A 52 -5.26 1.26 -8.53
C LEU A 52 -5.65 1.90 -9.86
N HIS A 53 -6.94 2.20 -10.04
CA HIS A 53 -7.43 2.79 -11.29
C HIS A 53 -7.19 4.30 -11.40
N HIS A 54 -7.09 5.02 -10.28
CA HIS A 54 -7.15 6.48 -10.28
C HIS A 54 -5.94 7.17 -9.66
N HIS A 55 -5.14 6.48 -8.80
CA HIS A 55 -4.12 7.13 -8.01
C HIS A 55 -2.68 6.77 -8.38
N ILE A 56 -2.46 5.82 -9.29
CA ILE A 56 -1.08 5.42 -9.64
C ILE A 56 -0.30 6.58 -10.25
N ASP A 57 -0.90 7.31 -11.17
CA ASP A 57 -0.24 8.45 -11.82
C ASP A 57 0.06 9.60 -10.85
N ARG A 58 -0.74 9.72 -9.79
CA ARG A 58 -0.52 10.71 -8.71
C ARG A 58 0.67 10.40 -7.81
N LEU A 59 1.22 9.20 -7.85
CA LEU A 59 2.43 8.87 -7.09
C LEU A 59 3.62 9.76 -7.48
N ALA A 60 3.64 10.28 -8.69
CA ALA A 60 4.65 11.24 -9.12
C ALA A 60 4.60 12.54 -8.30
N GLU A 61 3.39 13.02 -7.95
CA GLU A 61 3.21 14.18 -7.06
C GLU A 61 3.70 13.88 -5.64
N ASP A 62 3.38 12.71 -5.11
CA ASP A 62 3.82 12.29 -3.78
C ASP A 62 5.34 12.20 -3.70
N HIS A 63 5.99 11.67 -4.73
CA HIS A 63 7.45 11.63 -4.81
C HIS A 63 8.07 13.03 -4.89
N ALA A 64 7.47 13.94 -5.65
CA ALA A 64 7.92 15.32 -5.74
C ALA A 64 7.80 16.04 -4.40
N ASN A 65 6.68 15.85 -3.69
CA ASN A 65 6.45 16.42 -2.36
C ASN A 65 7.42 15.84 -1.32
N ALA A 66 7.64 14.54 -1.34
CA ALA A 66 8.61 13.88 -0.44
C ALA A 66 10.03 14.41 -0.69
N ALA A 67 10.44 14.57 -1.94
CA ALA A 67 11.74 15.11 -2.28
C ALA A 67 11.89 16.59 -1.86
N ALA A 68 10.83 17.38 -1.99
CA ALA A 68 10.83 18.79 -1.55
C ALA A 68 10.97 18.86 -0.02
N LEU A 69 10.22 18.04 0.71
CA LEU A 69 10.31 17.94 2.18
C LEU A 69 11.71 17.53 2.61
N ALA A 70 12.26 16.47 2.02
CA ALA A 70 13.61 15.97 2.35
C ALA A 70 14.67 17.05 2.13
N ARG A 71 14.60 17.78 1.02
CA ARG A 71 15.53 18.89 0.76
C ARG A 71 15.40 20.01 1.78
N GLY A 72 14.17 20.35 2.17
CA GLY A 72 13.93 21.37 3.21
C GLY A 72 14.47 20.95 4.56
N MET A 73 14.25 19.69 4.95
CA MET A 73 14.72 19.15 6.22
C MET A 73 16.25 19.06 6.27
N ALA A 74 16.90 18.70 5.17
CA ALA A 74 18.36 18.61 5.09
C ALA A 74 19.08 19.95 5.35
N GLN A 75 18.39 21.07 5.21
CA GLN A 75 18.93 22.40 5.49
C GLN A 75 18.87 22.77 6.98
N ILE A 76 18.18 22.00 7.78
CA ILE A 76 18.05 22.25 9.21
C ILE A 76 19.24 21.63 9.94
N PRO A 77 20.04 22.40 10.70
CA PRO A 77 21.16 21.86 11.46
C PRO A 77 20.71 20.79 12.45
N GLY A 78 21.41 19.65 12.47
CA GLY A 78 21.12 18.55 13.39
C GLY A 78 20.16 17.49 12.84
N ILE A 79 19.62 17.66 11.64
CA ILE A 79 18.85 16.61 10.94
C ILE A 79 19.76 15.96 9.88
N THR A 80 19.91 14.66 10.04
CA THR A 80 20.72 13.84 9.10
C THR A 80 19.87 12.74 8.50
#